data_ab02e9b13f525eb1f8cebfd09369240d
#
_entry.id   ab02e9b13f525eb1f8cebfd09369240d
#
_cell.length_a   1.000
_cell.length_b   1.000
_cell.length_c   1.000
_cell.angle_alpha   90.00
_cell.angle_beta   90.00
_cell.angle_gamma   90.00
#
_symmetry.space_group_name_H-M   'P 1'
#
loop_
_entity.id
_entity.type
_entity.pdbx_description
1 polymer ?
#
loop_
_entity_poly.entity_id
_entity_poly.type
_entity_poly.pdbx_seq_one_letter_code
_entity_poly.pdbx_strand_id
1 'polypeptide(L)'
;MPSPELTPADWVNISLTEAMLARDGPPLYVAAKLGCVAAVRVMCEAGTNVEVLGPNRERPLHAAAAGGHESIAATLVSAGCDVDAQDQDGNTALITAILHGHASPVELLLAVGADIEIARLDGMTAVHIAQLPGTPKAIYELIMLGQEEI
;
A
#
# COMPACT_ATOMS: atom_id res chain seq x y z
N MET A 1 27.81 -16.86 15.01
CA MET A 1 27.39 -15.95 16.08
C MET A 1 27.06 -14.60 15.48
N PRO A 2 25.84 -14.12 15.68
CA PRO A 2 25.47 -12.83 15.10
C PRO A 2 26.33 -11.73 15.71
N SER A 3 26.83 -10.85 14.87
CA SER A 3 27.57 -9.68 15.32
C SER A 3 26.64 -8.74 16.08
N PRO A 4 27.03 -8.21 17.24
CA PRO A 4 26.22 -7.22 17.95
C PRO A 4 26.12 -5.89 17.19
N GLU A 5 26.85 -5.76 16.08
CA GLU A 5 26.92 -4.55 15.27
C GLU A 5 26.06 -4.60 14.02
N LEU A 6 25.05 -5.50 13.98
CA LEU A 6 24.14 -5.58 12.84
C LEU A 6 23.42 -4.24 12.63
N THR A 7 23.46 -3.75 11.41
CA THR A 7 22.75 -2.53 11.03
C THR A 7 21.26 -2.83 10.87
N PRO A 8 20.40 -1.82 10.87
CA PRO A 8 18.99 -2.01 10.56
C PRO A 8 18.77 -2.71 9.21
N ALA A 9 19.64 -2.46 8.23
CA ALA A 9 19.57 -3.13 6.92
C ALA A 9 19.83 -4.62 7.05
N ASP A 10 20.73 -5.04 7.94
CA ASP A 10 21.01 -6.45 8.18
C ASP A 10 19.81 -7.16 8.78
N TRP A 11 19.09 -6.51 9.68
CA TRP A 11 17.87 -7.05 10.27
C TRP A 11 16.78 -7.26 9.24
N VAL A 12 16.67 -6.34 8.28
CA VAL A 12 15.74 -6.47 7.16
C VAL A 12 16.05 -7.73 6.35
N ASN A 13 17.33 -7.94 6.03
CA ASN A 13 17.76 -9.10 5.27
C ASN A 13 17.55 -10.42 6.02
N ILE A 14 17.71 -10.40 7.34
CA ILE A 14 17.47 -11.57 8.18
C ILE A 14 15.98 -11.91 8.23
N SER A 15 15.14 -10.89 8.28
CA SER A 15 13.68 -11.06 8.37
C SER A 15 13.04 -11.54 7.08
N LEU A 16 13.67 -11.26 5.93
CA LEU A 16 13.15 -11.60 4.62
C LEU A 16 14.03 -12.65 3.96
N THR A 17 13.56 -13.89 3.91
CA THR A 17 14.35 -14.97 3.30
C THR A 17 14.41 -14.82 1.77
N GLU A 18 15.51 -15.29 1.17
CA GLU A 18 15.68 -15.25 -0.29
C GLU A 18 14.53 -15.96 -1.02
N ALA A 19 14.01 -17.04 -0.43
CA ALA A 19 12.91 -17.78 -1.02
C ALA A 19 11.64 -16.93 -1.09
N MET A 20 11.38 -16.14 -0.05
CA MET A 20 10.24 -15.21 -0.04
C MET A 20 10.44 -14.12 -1.09
N LEU A 21 11.63 -13.54 -1.13
CA LEU A 21 11.93 -12.47 -2.07
C LEU A 21 11.82 -12.94 -3.52
N ALA A 22 12.27 -14.14 -3.80
CA ALA A 22 12.20 -14.71 -5.15
C ALA A 22 10.76 -14.97 -5.60
N ARG A 23 9.91 -15.42 -4.67
CA ARG A 23 8.52 -15.77 -4.98
C ARG A 23 7.57 -14.59 -4.89
N ASP A 24 7.72 -13.79 -3.86
CA ASP A 24 6.73 -12.78 -3.48
C ASP A 24 7.06 -11.36 -3.94
N GLY A 25 8.26 -11.15 -4.49
CA GLY A 25 8.64 -9.88 -5.09
C GLY A 25 9.79 -9.17 -4.39
N PRO A 26 10.04 -7.89 -4.73
CA PRO A 26 11.16 -7.13 -4.18
C PRO A 26 11.04 -6.92 -2.65
N PRO A 27 12.18 -6.72 -1.96
CA PRO A 27 12.18 -6.58 -0.50
C PRO A 27 11.19 -5.55 0.05
N LEU A 28 11.11 -4.38 -0.55
CA LEU A 28 10.19 -3.35 -0.05
C LEU A 28 8.72 -3.77 -0.19
N TYR A 29 8.37 -4.39 -1.32
CA TYR A 29 7.03 -4.91 -1.53
C TYR A 29 6.69 -5.99 -0.47
N VAL A 30 7.59 -6.94 -0.27
CA VAL A 30 7.38 -8.02 0.71
C VAL A 30 7.25 -7.46 2.13
N ALA A 31 8.11 -6.50 2.50
CA ALA A 31 8.06 -5.87 3.82
C ALA A 31 6.72 -5.16 4.04
N ALA A 32 6.22 -4.45 3.02
CA ALA A 32 4.93 -3.77 3.08
C ALA A 32 3.78 -4.77 3.21
N LYS A 33 3.84 -5.87 2.47
CA LYS A 33 2.83 -6.93 2.51
C LYS A 33 2.76 -7.62 3.87
N LEU A 34 3.93 -7.88 4.48
CA LEU A 34 4.02 -8.54 5.78
C LEU A 34 3.75 -7.62 6.97
N GLY A 35 3.66 -6.32 6.75
CA GLY A 35 3.43 -5.37 7.83
C GLY A 35 4.67 -5.03 8.64
N CYS A 36 5.86 -5.19 8.07
CA CYS A 36 7.14 -4.92 8.75
C CYS A 36 7.46 -3.41 8.69
N VAL A 37 6.89 -2.64 9.61
CA VAL A 37 7.04 -1.17 9.63
C VAL A 37 8.51 -0.76 9.70
N ALA A 38 9.29 -1.39 10.58
CA ALA A 38 10.71 -1.07 10.76
C ALA A 38 11.49 -1.29 9.47
N ALA A 39 11.24 -2.41 8.77
CA ALA A 39 11.91 -2.72 7.51
C ALA A 39 11.59 -1.68 6.43
N VAL A 40 10.32 -1.33 6.30
CA VAL A 40 9.87 -0.32 5.32
C VAL A 40 10.54 1.02 5.62
N ARG A 41 10.55 1.43 6.87
CA ARG A 41 11.16 2.70 7.29
C ARG A 41 12.65 2.74 6.93
N VAL A 42 13.39 1.69 7.27
CA VAL A 42 14.81 1.61 6.97
C VAL A 42 15.08 1.66 5.47
N MET A 43 14.30 0.92 4.68
CA MET A 43 14.46 0.92 3.22
C MET A 43 14.15 2.29 2.62
N CYS A 44 13.12 2.97 3.10
CA CYS A 44 12.78 4.31 2.62
C CYS A 44 13.88 5.32 2.98
N GLU A 45 14.42 5.25 4.20
CA GLU A 45 15.53 6.10 4.63
C GLU A 45 16.80 5.85 3.83
N ALA A 46 17.01 4.63 3.38
CA ALA A 46 18.17 4.25 2.55
C ALA A 46 18.01 4.66 1.08
N GLY A 47 16.86 5.25 0.70
CA GLY A 47 16.62 5.68 -0.67
C GLY A 47 16.17 4.57 -1.62
N THR A 48 15.66 3.46 -1.09
CA THR A 48 15.14 2.36 -1.91
C THR A 48 14.01 2.87 -2.81
N ASN A 49 13.95 2.38 -4.06
CA ASN A 49 12.88 2.74 -4.98
C ASN A 49 11.53 2.28 -4.42
N VAL A 50 10.66 3.25 -4.11
CA VAL A 50 9.33 2.97 -3.54
C VAL A 50 8.31 2.53 -4.60
N GLU A 51 8.70 2.56 -5.88
CA GLU A 51 7.86 2.19 -7.01
C GLU A 51 8.19 0.80 -7.57
N VAL A 52 8.87 -0.06 -6.79
CA VAL A 52 9.17 -1.42 -7.22
C VAL A 52 7.89 -2.21 -7.48
N LEU A 53 7.93 -3.11 -8.45
CA LEU A 53 6.76 -3.91 -8.83
C LEU A 53 6.83 -5.30 -8.23
N GLY A 54 5.81 -5.67 -7.50
CA GLY A 54 5.56 -7.02 -7.03
C GLY A 54 4.69 -7.78 -8.03
N PRO A 55 4.12 -8.93 -7.62
CA PRO A 55 3.20 -9.68 -8.46
C PRO A 55 2.03 -8.82 -8.94
N ASN A 56 1.54 -9.08 -10.15
CA ASN A 56 0.42 -8.36 -10.73
C ASN A 56 0.63 -6.86 -10.86
N ARG A 57 1.91 -6.42 -10.96
CA ARG A 57 2.32 -5.02 -11.03
C ARG A 57 1.89 -4.21 -9.82
N GLU A 58 1.70 -4.86 -8.69
CA GLU A 58 1.39 -4.19 -7.44
C GLU A 58 2.62 -3.48 -6.89
N ARG A 59 2.43 -2.27 -6.38
CA ARG A 59 3.50 -1.50 -5.73
C ARG A 59 3.44 -1.73 -4.22
N PRO A 60 4.48 -1.34 -3.48
CA PRO A 60 4.43 -1.45 -2.01
C PRO A 60 3.20 -0.78 -1.39
N LEU A 61 2.74 0.34 -1.95
CA LEU A 61 1.54 1.02 -1.44
C LEU A 61 0.28 0.15 -1.60
N HIS A 62 0.15 -0.60 -2.70
CA HIS A 62 -0.95 -1.55 -2.87
C HIS A 62 -0.91 -2.63 -1.78
N ALA A 63 0.27 -3.18 -1.52
CA ALA A 63 0.45 -4.20 -0.49
C ALA A 63 0.07 -3.69 0.90
N ALA A 64 0.50 -2.48 1.24
CA ALA A 64 0.16 -1.84 2.52
C ALA A 64 -1.35 -1.61 2.64
N ALA A 65 -1.99 -1.16 1.56
CA ALA A 65 -3.44 -0.94 1.54
C ALA A 65 -4.21 -2.26 1.69
N ALA A 66 -3.78 -3.31 1.00
CA ALA A 66 -4.41 -4.62 1.08
C ALA A 66 -4.33 -5.24 2.47
N GLY A 67 -3.24 -4.99 3.19
CA GLY A 67 -3.04 -5.49 4.54
C GLY A 67 -3.58 -4.60 5.65
N GLY A 68 -4.09 -3.41 5.32
CA GLY A 68 -4.55 -2.46 6.31
C GLY A 68 -3.42 -1.80 7.10
N HIS A 69 -2.22 -1.75 6.56
CA HIS A 69 -1.03 -1.23 7.23
C HIS A 69 -0.89 0.28 7.03
N GLU A 70 -1.63 1.04 7.80
CA GLU A 70 -1.67 2.50 7.69
C GLU A 70 -0.30 3.15 7.89
N SER A 71 0.45 2.72 8.90
CA SER A 71 1.78 3.28 9.18
C SER A 71 2.74 3.10 8.02
N ILE A 72 2.68 1.95 7.36
CA ILE A 72 3.50 1.66 6.18
C ILE A 72 3.07 2.53 5.01
N ALA A 73 1.76 2.64 4.78
CA ALA A 73 1.23 3.50 3.73
C ALA A 73 1.68 4.96 3.94
N ALA A 74 1.60 5.45 5.18
CA ALA A 74 2.06 6.81 5.53
C ALA A 74 3.55 6.98 5.25
N THR A 75 4.38 5.99 5.60
CA THR A 75 5.82 6.03 5.35
C THR A 75 6.12 6.08 3.86
N LEU A 76 5.44 5.26 3.07
CA LEU A 76 5.62 5.24 1.61
C LEU A 76 5.20 6.56 0.97
N VAL A 77 4.08 7.12 1.39
CA VAL A 77 3.61 8.41 0.89
C VAL A 77 4.61 9.51 1.23
N SER A 78 5.15 9.51 2.45
CA SER A 78 6.17 10.47 2.88
C SER A 78 7.46 10.32 2.08
N ALA A 79 7.74 9.12 1.57
CA ALA A 79 8.91 8.86 0.72
C ALA A 79 8.67 9.26 -0.75
N GLY A 80 7.51 9.77 -1.09
CA GLY A 80 7.20 10.32 -2.42
C GLY A 80 6.63 9.31 -3.41
N CYS A 81 6.01 8.21 -2.95
CA CYS A 81 5.41 7.26 -3.88
C CYS A 81 4.22 7.86 -4.63
N ASP A 82 3.92 7.31 -5.81
CA ASP A 82 2.74 7.69 -6.59
C ASP A 82 1.49 7.05 -5.97
N VAL A 83 0.66 7.88 -5.35
CA VAL A 83 -0.56 7.40 -4.65
C VAL A 83 -1.64 6.89 -5.61
N ASP A 84 -1.55 7.27 -6.89
CA ASP A 84 -2.55 6.92 -7.91
C ASP A 84 -2.07 5.84 -8.87
N ALA A 85 -0.94 5.20 -8.61
CA ALA A 85 -0.42 4.12 -9.45
C ALA A 85 -1.42 2.96 -9.52
N GLN A 86 -1.58 2.39 -10.69
CA GLN A 86 -2.51 1.30 -10.95
C GLN A 86 -1.76 -0.03 -11.13
N ASP A 87 -2.33 -1.11 -10.57
CA ASP A 87 -1.81 -2.45 -10.76
C ASP A 87 -2.30 -3.06 -12.10
N GLN A 88 -2.10 -4.36 -12.28
CA GLN A 88 -2.47 -5.07 -13.50
C GLN A 88 -3.96 -4.98 -13.82
N ASP A 89 -4.81 -4.92 -12.81
CA ASP A 89 -6.28 -4.83 -12.96
C ASP A 89 -6.79 -3.39 -13.00
N GLY A 90 -5.89 -2.43 -12.90
CA GLY A 90 -6.23 -1.02 -12.85
C GLY A 90 -6.55 -0.52 -11.45
N ASN A 91 -6.30 -1.32 -10.40
CA ASN A 91 -6.55 -0.90 -9.03
C ASN A 91 -5.53 0.13 -8.57
N THR A 92 -6.01 1.23 -8.00
CA THR A 92 -5.17 2.12 -7.20
C THR A 92 -5.08 1.55 -5.79
N ALA A 93 -4.15 2.06 -4.98
CA ALA A 93 -4.07 1.66 -3.58
C ALA A 93 -5.38 1.95 -2.84
N LEU A 94 -6.05 3.06 -3.17
CA LEU A 94 -7.35 3.40 -2.60
C LEU A 94 -8.40 2.31 -2.89
N ILE A 95 -8.52 1.90 -4.14
CA ILE A 95 -9.44 0.83 -4.54
C ILE A 95 -9.09 -0.47 -3.83
N THR A 96 -7.79 -0.81 -3.75
CA THR A 96 -7.32 -2.00 -3.06
C THR A 96 -7.74 -1.99 -1.58
N ALA A 97 -7.58 -0.87 -0.89
CA ALA A 97 -7.99 -0.72 0.51
C ALA A 97 -9.49 -0.93 0.67
N ILE A 98 -10.29 -0.40 -0.24
CA ILE A 98 -11.75 -0.55 -0.22
C ILE A 98 -12.15 -2.02 -0.43
N LEU A 99 -11.54 -2.68 -1.42
CA LEU A 99 -11.81 -4.10 -1.72
C LEU A 99 -11.51 -5.00 -0.52
N HIS A 100 -10.49 -4.66 0.27
CA HIS A 100 -10.13 -5.43 1.45
C HIS A 100 -10.81 -4.95 2.74
N GLY A 101 -11.62 -3.89 2.66
CA GLY A 101 -12.39 -3.41 3.80
C GLY A 101 -11.61 -2.69 4.87
N HIS A 102 -10.49 -2.07 4.53
CA HIS A 102 -9.62 -1.37 5.48
C HIS A 102 -9.86 0.15 5.44
N ALA A 103 -10.58 0.66 6.44
CA ALA A 103 -10.93 2.08 6.51
C ALA A 103 -9.72 2.99 6.78
N SER A 104 -8.75 2.55 7.58
CA SER A 104 -7.60 3.39 7.93
C SER A 104 -6.75 3.79 6.73
N PRO A 105 -6.34 2.87 5.84
CA PRO A 105 -5.66 3.27 4.61
C PRO A 105 -6.52 4.14 3.69
N VAL A 106 -7.84 3.90 3.63
CA VAL A 106 -8.75 4.72 2.83
C VAL A 106 -8.70 6.16 3.33
N GLU A 107 -8.83 6.36 4.63
CA GLU A 107 -8.78 7.68 5.24
C GLU A 107 -7.47 8.40 4.95
N LEU A 108 -6.35 7.70 5.12
CA LEU A 108 -5.03 8.25 4.83
C LEU A 108 -4.89 8.66 3.36
N LEU A 109 -5.27 7.77 2.45
CA LEU A 109 -5.13 8.04 1.01
C LEU A 109 -6.00 9.21 0.57
N LEU A 110 -7.20 9.32 1.09
CA LEU A 110 -8.06 10.49 0.81
C LEU A 110 -7.43 11.77 1.36
N ALA A 111 -6.85 11.71 2.55
CA ALA A 111 -6.20 12.87 3.17
C ALA A 111 -4.99 13.38 2.38
N VAL A 112 -4.28 12.49 1.69
CA VAL A 112 -3.11 12.86 0.86
C VAL A 112 -3.48 13.18 -0.59
N GLY A 113 -4.76 13.19 -0.92
CA GLY A 113 -5.25 13.62 -2.22
C GLY A 113 -5.34 12.54 -3.29
N ALA A 114 -5.50 11.26 -2.89
CA ALA A 114 -5.70 10.19 -3.87
C ALA A 114 -6.92 10.49 -4.76
N ASP A 115 -6.79 10.23 -6.06
CA ASP A 115 -7.83 10.50 -7.03
C ASP A 115 -8.89 9.38 -7.00
N ILE A 116 -10.12 9.74 -6.62
CA ILE A 116 -11.24 8.80 -6.53
C ILE A 116 -11.90 8.50 -7.87
N GLU A 117 -11.54 9.25 -8.91
CA GLU A 117 -12.15 9.11 -10.24
C GLU A 117 -11.41 8.17 -11.18
N ILE A 118 -10.23 7.68 -10.77
CA ILE A 118 -9.48 6.72 -11.58
C ILE A 118 -10.26 5.41 -11.65
N ALA A 119 -10.53 4.96 -12.87
CA ALA A 119 -11.29 3.73 -13.11
C ALA A 119 -10.36 2.53 -13.30
N ARG A 120 -10.80 1.38 -12.81
CA ARG A 120 -10.19 0.08 -13.09
C ARG A 120 -10.38 -0.27 -14.57
N LEU A 121 -9.77 -1.38 -14.99
CA LEU A 121 -9.95 -1.88 -16.36
C LEU A 121 -11.42 -2.23 -16.68
N ASP A 122 -12.22 -2.58 -15.66
CA ASP A 122 -13.65 -2.86 -15.82
C ASP A 122 -14.52 -1.58 -15.76
N GLY A 123 -13.90 -0.42 -15.62
CA GLY A 123 -14.58 0.88 -15.57
C GLY A 123 -15.09 1.30 -14.20
N MET A 124 -14.88 0.49 -13.16
CA MET A 124 -15.33 0.83 -11.81
C MET A 124 -14.35 1.79 -11.12
N THR A 125 -14.88 2.83 -10.48
CA THR A 125 -14.11 3.78 -9.68
C THR A 125 -14.21 3.42 -8.19
N ALA A 126 -13.47 4.15 -7.35
CA ALA A 126 -13.54 3.96 -5.89
C ALA A 126 -14.98 4.08 -5.37
N VAL A 127 -15.75 5.02 -5.90
CA VAL A 127 -17.15 5.22 -5.49
C VAL A 127 -17.99 3.97 -5.81
N HIS A 128 -17.84 3.43 -7.01
CA HIS A 128 -18.56 2.21 -7.41
C HIS A 128 -18.21 1.02 -6.51
N ILE A 129 -16.91 0.85 -6.23
CA ILE A 129 -16.44 -0.25 -5.38
C ILE A 129 -16.97 -0.08 -3.95
N ALA A 130 -17.01 1.15 -3.44
CA ALA A 130 -17.52 1.42 -2.09
C ALA A 130 -19.02 1.11 -1.94
N GLN A 131 -19.75 1.07 -3.04
CA GLN A 131 -21.18 0.75 -3.04
C GLN A 131 -21.46 -0.76 -3.14
N LEU A 132 -20.43 -1.58 -3.34
CA LEU A 132 -20.62 -3.02 -3.47
C LEU A 132 -21.06 -3.63 -2.13
N PRO A 133 -21.90 -4.70 -2.19
CA PRO A 133 -22.28 -5.44 -1.00
C PRO A 133 -21.04 -5.96 -0.27
N GLY A 134 -21.04 -5.85 1.06
CA GLY A 134 -19.91 -6.31 1.87
C GLY A 134 -18.89 -5.22 2.19
N THR A 135 -18.92 -4.08 1.51
CA THR A 135 -18.04 -2.96 1.85
C THR A 135 -18.53 -2.31 3.15
N PRO A 136 -17.63 -2.08 4.12
CA PRO A 136 -18.02 -1.39 5.36
C PRO A 136 -18.63 -0.01 5.08
N LYS A 137 -19.73 0.28 5.75
CA LYS A 137 -20.43 1.55 5.59
C LYS A 137 -19.53 2.77 5.86
N ALA A 138 -18.62 2.63 6.83
CA ALA A 138 -17.67 3.69 7.16
C ALA A 138 -16.81 4.10 5.96
N ILE A 139 -16.42 3.15 5.14
CA ILE A 139 -15.62 3.42 3.93
C ILE A 139 -16.45 4.21 2.92
N TYR A 140 -17.68 3.80 2.69
CA TYR A 140 -18.58 4.54 1.79
C TYR A 140 -18.76 5.99 2.26
N GLU A 141 -18.97 6.17 3.56
CA GLU A 141 -19.13 7.50 4.15
C GLU A 141 -17.88 8.37 3.97
N LEU A 142 -16.70 7.78 4.17
CA LEU A 142 -15.42 8.49 3.96
C LEU A 142 -15.28 8.98 2.52
N ILE A 143 -15.61 8.13 1.55
CA ILE A 143 -15.53 8.48 0.13
C ILE A 143 -16.51 9.60 -0.21
N MET A 144 -17.74 9.49 0.28
CA MET A 144 -18.76 10.48 -0.01
C MET A 144 -18.47 11.84 0.64
N LEU A 145 -17.96 11.85 1.86
CA LEU A 145 -17.54 13.08 2.54
C LEU A 145 -16.39 13.76 1.80
N GLY A 146 -15.44 12.98 1.30
CA GLY A 146 -14.35 13.52 0.50
C GLY A 146 -14.83 14.24 -0.76
N GLN A 147 -15.92 13.78 -1.38
CA GLN A 147 -16.49 14.43 -2.55
C GLN A 147 -17.17 15.76 -2.20
N GLU A 148 -17.77 15.85 -1.01
CA GLU A 148 -18.48 17.06 -0.58
C GLU A 148 -17.55 18.21 -0.22
N GLU A 149 -16.28 17.95 0.05
CA GLU A 149 -15.28 18.96 0.42
C GLU A 149 -14.63 19.67 -0.77
N ILE A 150 -15.01 19.31 -1.98
CA ILE A 150 -14.42 19.89 -3.21
C ILE A 150 -15.13 21.17 -3.63
#